data_f7d4c77e7f4dbb0c2f21865454e1dd27
#
_entry.id   f7d4c77e7f4dbb0c2f21865454e1dd27
#
_cell.length_a   1.000
_cell.length_b   1.000
_cell.length_c   1.000
_cell.angle_alpha   90.00
_cell.angle_beta   90.00
_cell.angle_gamma   90.00
#
_symmetry.space_group_name_H-M   'P 1'
#
loop_
_entity.id
_entity.type
_entity.pdbx_description
1 polymer ?
#
loop_
_entity_poly.entity_id
_entity_poly.type
_entity_poly.pdbx_seq_one_letter_code
_entity_poly.pdbx_strand_id
1 'polypeptide(L)'
;MNTIFIPVYPKPSGANVTRLDVDFNEFDPHNGIKFSVVLKNPQDLSLDRTYTCMYGDDWQDWPSEQTAQADYNYVKKVVLDNLGYTEAIAPFITTQPVDQKVLSGGPAEFSVVASGDSPLNYQWIKNGADIEAANSSVYSVANAGTGDLGSYSVKISNPVGSVASSYTSLSLFQAPVITSQPQGLNLNISGFGYLNVGVAGDQPLALQWSKDNEIIIGASGSPLQIMDAKISDSGSYFVTISNAAGSVQSDLAIVTVTEPTPPPDPLPTPTPDVITDVIPNPIPTSDNA
;
A
#
# COMPACT_ATOMS: atom_id res chain seq x y z
N MET A 1 13.52 -17.71 43.97
CA MET A 1 13.62 -18.95 43.16
C MET A 1 12.90 -18.72 41.86
N ASN A 2 13.63 -18.58 40.79
CA ASN A 2 13.01 -18.46 39.45
C ASN A 2 13.11 -19.82 38.79
N THR A 3 12.02 -20.60 38.81
CA THR A 3 11.94 -21.87 38.08
C THR A 3 11.65 -21.56 36.63
N ILE A 4 12.50 -21.99 35.72
CA ILE A 4 12.36 -21.78 34.28
C ILE A 4 11.97 -23.09 33.63
N PHE A 5 10.84 -23.05 32.89
CA PHE A 5 10.32 -24.20 32.17
C PHE A 5 10.90 -24.24 30.76
N ILE A 6 11.56 -25.34 30.39
CA ILE A 6 12.10 -25.57 29.07
C ILE A 6 11.35 -26.77 28.48
N PRO A 7 10.49 -26.59 27.46
CA PRO A 7 9.96 -27.73 26.73
C PRO A 7 11.08 -28.43 25.98
N VAL A 8 11.17 -29.75 26.11
CA VAL A 8 12.18 -30.57 25.43
C VAL A 8 11.53 -31.74 24.72
N TYR A 9 12.07 -32.06 23.55
CA TYR A 9 11.72 -33.30 22.86
C TYR A 9 12.76 -34.38 23.17
N PRO A 10 12.33 -35.59 23.57
CA PRO A 10 13.26 -36.70 23.73
C PRO A 10 13.87 -37.07 22.36
N LYS A 11 15.19 -37.33 22.34
CA LYS A 11 15.79 -38.08 21.24
C LYS A 11 15.10 -39.45 21.13
N PRO A 12 15.03 -40.07 19.93
CA PRO A 12 14.22 -41.28 19.67
C PRO A 12 14.62 -42.55 20.45
N SER A 13 15.38 -42.46 21.52
CA SER A 13 15.77 -43.56 22.39
C SER A 13 14.76 -43.87 23.53
N GLY A 14 13.55 -43.39 23.51
CA GLY A 14 12.43 -43.91 24.29
C GLY A 14 12.18 -43.30 25.67
N ALA A 15 12.80 -42.20 26.05
CA ALA A 15 12.45 -41.51 27.31
C ALA A 15 11.37 -40.43 27.08
N ASN A 16 10.19 -40.63 27.68
CA ASN A 16 9.06 -39.69 27.63
C ASN A 16 9.23 -38.53 28.63
N VAL A 17 10.30 -37.75 28.52
CA VAL A 17 10.44 -36.53 29.33
C VAL A 17 9.86 -35.37 28.55
N THR A 18 8.82 -34.75 29.04
CA THR A 18 8.12 -33.63 28.39
C THR A 18 8.40 -32.28 29.03
N ARG A 19 9.12 -32.24 30.16
CA ARG A 19 9.44 -31.02 30.89
C ARG A 19 10.78 -31.11 31.59
N LEU A 20 11.57 -30.05 31.45
CA LEU A 20 12.82 -29.87 32.20
C LEU A 20 12.64 -28.63 33.09
N ASP A 21 12.72 -28.83 34.40
CA ASP A 21 12.77 -27.74 35.37
C ASP A 21 14.24 -27.53 35.76
N VAL A 22 14.77 -26.34 35.57
CA VAL A 22 16.11 -25.96 35.97
C VAL A 22 16.01 -24.97 37.12
N ASP A 23 16.36 -25.41 38.32
CA ASP A 23 16.37 -24.57 39.52
C ASP A 23 17.82 -24.13 39.79
N PHE A 24 18.07 -22.83 39.80
CA PHE A 24 19.33 -22.26 40.27
C PHE A 24 19.26 -22.15 41.78
N ASN A 25 19.87 -23.09 42.48
CA ASN A 25 19.69 -23.23 43.91
C ASN A 25 20.70 -22.45 44.78
N GLU A 26 21.90 -22.19 44.30
CA GLU A 26 22.93 -21.56 45.12
C GLU A 26 24.05 -20.95 44.26
N PHE A 27 24.43 -19.71 44.59
CA PHE A 27 25.66 -19.10 44.09
C PHE A 27 26.74 -19.22 45.21
N ASP A 28 27.74 -20.05 44.99
CA ASP A 28 28.88 -20.15 45.88
C ASP A 28 30.06 -19.39 45.22
N PRO A 29 30.52 -18.25 45.82
CA PRO A 29 31.59 -17.47 45.24
C PRO A 29 32.93 -18.19 45.16
N HIS A 30 33.07 -19.37 45.77
CA HIS A 30 34.31 -20.17 45.78
C HIS A 30 34.22 -21.47 44.92
N ASN A 31 33.01 -21.96 44.65
CA ASN A 31 32.77 -23.20 43.95
C ASN A 31 31.88 -23.09 42.71
N GLY A 32 31.48 -21.90 42.33
CA GLY A 32 30.66 -21.66 41.15
C GLY A 32 29.17 -21.75 41.35
N ILE A 33 28.40 -21.72 40.25
CA ILE A 33 26.94 -21.84 40.30
C ILE A 33 26.58 -23.31 40.42
N LYS A 34 25.84 -23.61 41.48
CA LYS A 34 25.20 -24.90 41.67
C LYS A 34 23.78 -24.84 41.15
N PHE A 35 23.45 -25.57 40.12
CA PHE A 35 22.08 -25.70 39.66
C PHE A 35 21.65 -27.16 39.69
N SER A 36 20.40 -27.38 40.02
CA SER A 36 19.77 -28.70 39.93
C SER A 36 18.84 -28.73 38.71
N VAL A 37 18.98 -29.77 37.92
CA VAL A 37 18.10 -30.06 36.79
C VAL A 37 17.15 -31.17 37.23
N VAL A 38 15.88 -30.84 37.30
CA VAL A 38 14.84 -31.82 37.63
C VAL A 38 14.13 -32.23 36.35
N LEU A 39 14.28 -33.48 35.97
CA LEU A 39 13.54 -34.06 34.84
C LEU A 39 12.17 -34.54 35.36
N LYS A 40 11.11 -33.90 34.88
CA LYS A 40 9.74 -34.30 35.22
C LYS A 40 9.05 -34.97 34.04
N ASN A 41 8.59 -36.18 34.27
CA ASN A 41 7.61 -36.86 33.43
C ASN A 41 6.21 -36.63 34.04
N PRO A 42 5.26 -35.93 33.41
CA PRO A 42 3.94 -35.71 33.96
C PRO A 42 3.12 -37.02 34.15
N GLN A 43 3.54 -38.11 33.57
CA GLN A 43 2.87 -39.42 33.68
C GLN A 43 3.58 -40.40 34.62
N ASP A 44 4.83 -40.11 35.02
CA ASP A 44 5.61 -40.96 35.90
C ASP A 44 6.39 -40.13 36.92
N LEU A 45 5.82 -39.92 38.08
CA LEU A 45 6.38 -39.18 39.20
C LEU A 45 7.69 -39.77 39.78
N SER A 46 8.09 -40.96 39.29
CA SER A 46 9.28 -41.67 39.79
C SER A 46 10.59 -41.25 39.15
N LEU A 47 10.56 -40.34 38.16
CA LEU A 47 11.73 -39.89 37.38
C LEU A 47 12.30 -38.52 37.80
N ASP A 48 12.11 -38.09 39.05
CA ASP A 48 12.78 -36.94 39.63
C ASP A 48 14.28 -37.26 39.76
N ARG A 49 15.08 -37.00 38.73
CA ARG A 49 16.53 -37.06 38.78
C ARG A 49 17.08 -35.67 38.94
N THR A 50 17.71 -35.43 40.09
CA THR A 50 18.47 -34.21 40.34
C THR A 50 19.91 -34.37 39.82
N TYR A 51 20.31 -33.56 38.87
CA TYR A 51 21.70 -33.48 38.44
C TYR A 51 22.31 -32.23 39.03
N THR A 52 23.41 -32.37 39.75
CA THR A 52 24.19 -31.22 40.24
C THR A 52 25.39 -31.05 39.30
N CYS A 53 25.44 -29.91 38.62
CA CYS A 53 26.61 -29.57 37.82
C CYS A 53 27.40 -28.49 38.58
N MET A 54 28.69 -28.75 38.81
CA MET A 54 29.61 -27.75 39.35
C MET A 54 30.48 -27.25 38.19
N TYR A 55 30.54 -25.94 38.04
CA TYR A 55 31.41 -25.33 37.05
C TYR A 55 32.73 -24.93 37.72
N GLY A 56 33.86 -25.20 37.06
CA GLY A 56 35.20 -25.09 37.66
C GLY A 56 35.75 -23.65 37.80
N ASP A 57 36.96 -23.57 38.28
CA ASP A 57 37.63 -22.45 38.95
C ASP A 57 37.96 -21.16 38.16
N ASP A 58 37.48 -20.94 36.95
CA ASP A 58 37.82 -19.78 36.10
C ASP A 58 36.74 -18.67 36.13
N TRP A 59 36.45 -18.15 37.31
CA TRP A 59 35.40 -17.12 37.52
C TRP A 59 35.86 -15.67 37.35
N GLN A 60 37.13 -15.40 37.02
CA GLN A 60 37.66 -14.02 37.01
C GLN A 60 37.19 -13.15 35.84
N ASP A 61 36.57 -13.74 34.83
CA ASP A 61 36.17 -13.06 33.60
C ASP A 61 34.65 -13.08 33.35
N TRP A 62 33.80 -13.18 34.39
CA TRP A 62 32.37 -13.11 34.21
C TRP A 62 31.94 -11.69 33.79
N PRO A 63 31.45 -11.48 32.59
CA PRO A 63 31.08 -10.15 32.12
C PRO A 63 29.75 -9.68 32.72
N SER A 64 29.54 -8.35 32.71
CA SER A 64 28.39 -7.61 33.23
C SER A 64 26.99 -8.18 32.81
N GLU A 65 25.96 -7.69 33.49
CA GLU A 65 24.54 -8.13 33.39
C GLU A 65 23.97 -8.40 31.97
N GLN A 66 24.55 -7.85 30.90
CA GLN A 66 24.14 -8.12 29.51
C GLN A 66 24.53 -9.51 29.00
N THR A 67 25.42 -10.20 29.66
CA THR A 67 25.88 -11.55 29.30
C THR A 67 25.15 -12.65 30.05
N ALA A 68 24.44 -12.34 31.11
CA ALA A 68 23.69 -13.35 31.87
C ALA A 68 22.72 -14.17 31.03
N GLN A 69 22.09 -13.56 30.00
CA GLN A 69 21.20 -14.29 29.08
C GLN A 69 21.98 -15.17 28.07
N ALA A 70 23.15 -14.71 27.62
CA ALA A 70 24.01 -15.49 26.72
C ALA A 70 24.59 -16.69 27.45
N ASP A 71 25.05 -16.48 28.69
CA ASP A 71 25.60 -17.52 29.55
C ASP A 71 24.52 -18.53 29.97
N TYR A 72 23.30 -18.04 30.28
CA TYR A 72 22.15 -18.91 30.52
C TYR A 72 21.87 -19.81 29.31
N ASN A 73 21.85 -19.26 28.09
CA ASN A 73 21.62 -20.01 26.87
C ASN A 73 22.75 -21.03 26.61
N TYR A 74 24.00 -20.68 26.92
CA TYR A 74 25.14 -21.56 26.81
C TYR A 74 25.04 -22.74 27.79
N VAL A 75 24.80 -22.48 29.09
CA VAL A 75 24.66 -23.50 30.13
C VAL A 75 23.45 -24.41 29.79
N LYS A 76 22.32 -23.82 29.41
CA LYS A 76 21.15 -24.55 28.96
C LYS A 76 21.47 -25.51 27.82
N LYS A 77 22.18 -25.01 26.78
CA LYS A 77 22.59 -25.82 25.65
C LYS A 77 23.50 -26.98 26.05
N VAL A 78 24.52 -26.73 26.86
CA VAL A 78 25.47 -27.76 27.33
C VAL A 78 24.75 -28.83 28.16
N VAL A 79 23.82 -28.42 29.05
CA VAL A 79 23.04 -29.38 29.83
C VAL A 79 22.16 -30.25 28.95
N LEU A 80 21.45 -29.65 28.01
CA LEU A 80 20.59 -30.39 27.08
C LEU A 80 21.38 -31.33 26.22
N ASP A 81 22.51 -30.90 25.63
CA ASP A 81 23.36 -31.71 24.79
C ASP A 81 23.95 -32.91 25.56
N ASN A 82 24.42 -32.69 26.81
CA ASN A 82 24.98 -33.77 27.66
C ASN A 82 23.90 -34.77 28.10
N LEU A 83 22.67 -34.33 28.29
CA LEU A 83 21.56 -35.20 28.60
C LEU A 83 20.91 -35.84 27.36
N GLY A 84 21.38 -35.49 26.17
CA GLY A 84 20.87 -36.02 24.91
C GLY A 84 19.52 -35.42 24.50
N TYR A 85 19.16 -34.25 25.00
CA TYR A 85 17.97 -33.49 24.60
C TYR A 85 18.34 -32.35 23.67
N THR A 86 17.39 -31.95 22.85
CA THR A 86 17.47 -30.71 22.06
C THR A 86 16.43 -29.74 22.56
N GLU A 87 16.74 -28.46 22.54
CA GLU A 87 15.77 -27.43 22.85
C GLU A 87 14.63 -27.47 21.82
N ALA A 88 13.41 -27.48 22.33
CA ALA A 88 12.24 -27.45 21.46
C ALA A 88 11.94 -26.02 21.01
N ILE A 89 11.91 -25.80 19.71
CA ILE A 89 11.80 -24.49 19.09
C ILE A 89 10.35 -24.26 18.63
N ALA A 90 9.68 -23.30 19.28
CA ALA A 90 8.38 -22.80 18.82
C ALA A 90 8.50 -22.17 17.41
N PRO A 91 7.41 -22.13 16.63
CA PRO A 91 7.47 -21.50 15.32
C PRO A 91 7.69 -19.98 15.46
N PHE A 92 8.52 -19.43 14.57
CA PHE A 92 8.72 -18.00 14.40
C PHE A 92 8.78 -17.64 12.92
N ILE A 93 8.30 -16.44 12.57
CA ILE A 93 8.20 -15.99 11.18
C ILE A 93 9.46 -15.20 10.83
N THR A 94 10.12 -15.59 9.73
CA THR A 94 11.29 -14.91 9.18
C THR A 94 10.95 -13.98 8.02
N THR A 95 9.86 -14.28 7.28
CA THR A 95 9.34 -13.39 6.23
C THR A 95 7.83 -13.30 6.35
N GLN A 96 7.34 -12.08 6.54
CA GLN A 96 5.92 -11.80 6.63
C GLN A 96 5.26 -11.79 5.24
N PRO A 97 3.97 -12.15 5.13
CA PRO A 97 3.21 -11.92 3.92
C PRO A 97 3.07 -10.43 3.63
N VAL A 98 2.97 -10.08 2.34
CA VAL A 98 2.87 -8.69 1.86
C VAL A 98 1.56 -8.43 1.16
N ASP A 99 1.13 -7.16 1.13
CA ASP A 99 -0.08 -6.71 0.45
C ASP A 99 -0.07 -7.08 -1.03
N GLN A 100 -1.24 -7.47 -1.54
CA GLN A 100 -1.46 -7.80 -2.94
C GLN A 100 -2.45 -6.81 -3.54
N LYS A 101 -2.09 -6.26 -4.71
CA LYS A 101 -2.99 -5.46 -5.53
C LYS A 101 -2.97 -6.01 -6.95
N VAL A 102 -4.10 -6.53 -7.40
CA VAL A 102 -4.20 -7.27 -8.67
C VAL A 102 -5.37 -6.76 -9.51
N LEU A 103 -5.38 -7.10 -10.79
CA LEU A 103 -6.52 -6.85 -11.65
C LEU A 103 -7.69 -7.77 -11.25
N SER A 104 -8.92 -7.31 -11.47
CA SER A 104 -10.10 -8.16 -11.32
C SER A 104 -10.00 -9.38 -12.23
N GLY A 105 -10.17 -10.57 -11.64
CA GLY A 105 -9.96 -11.86 -12.33
C GLY A 105 -8.49 -12.30 -12.41
N GLY A 106 -7.53 -11.49 -11.97
CA GLY A 106 -6.13 -11.85 -11.92
C GLY A 106 -5.76 -12.69 -10.70
N PRO A 107 -4.60 -13.39 -10.71
CA PRO A 107 -4.14 -14.18 -9.59
C PRO A 107 -3.55 -13.30 -8.48
N ALA A 108 -3.75 -13.73 -7.22
CA ALA A 108 -3.05 -13.20 -6.05
C ALA A 108 -2.41 -14.35 -5.28
N GLU A 109 -1.23 -14.09 -4.67
CA GLU A 109 -0.50 -15.08 -3.90
C GLU A 109 0.09 -14.46 -2.63
N PHE A 110 -0.20 -15.08 -1.50
CA PHE A 110 0.38 -14.75 -0.21
C PHE A 110 1.34 -15.85 0.19
N SER A 111 2.54 -15.49 0.64
CA SER A 111 3.54 -16.42 1.12
C SER A 111 4.11 -15.98 2.46
N VAL A 112 4.50 -16.95 3.27
CA VAL A 112 5.16 -16.76 4.56
C VAL A 112 6.35 -17.68 4.66
N VAL A 113 7.45 -17.21 5.27
CA VAL A 113 8.57 -18.07 5.65
C VAL A 113 8.65 -18.14 7.16
N ALA A 114 8.65 -19.35 7.69
CA ALA A 114 8.75 -19.61 9.12
C ALA A 114 9.80 -20.69 9.41
N SER A 115 10.33 -20.64 10.62
CA SER A 115 11.24 -21.63 11.18
C SER A 115 10.72 -22.08 12.55
N GLY A 116 11.22 -23.22 13.01
CA GLY A 116 10.82 -23.90 14.25
C GLY A 116 10.92 -25.40 14.06
N ASP A 117 10.64 -26.16 15.13
CA ASP A 117 10.63 -27.61 15.04
C ASP A 117 9.49 -28.14 14.20
N SER A 118 9.80 -29.17 13.41
CA SER A 118 8.81 -29.88 12.59
C SER A 118 7.90 -30.79 13.40
N PRO A 119 6.64 -31.00 12.97
CA PRO A 119 6.00 -30.41 11.80
C PRO A 119 5.51 -28.99 12.06
N LEU A 120 5.67 -28.07 11.06
CA LEU A 120 5.02 -26.77 11.06
C LEU A 120 3.66 -26.90 10.38
N ASN A 121 2.59 -26.53 11.09
CA ASN A 121 1.23 -26.49 10.57
C ASN A 121 0.83 -25.05 10.29
N TYR A 122 0.24 -24.80 9.12
CA TYR A 122 -0.22 -23.50 8.67
C TYR A 122 -1.75 -23.47 8.65
N GLN A 123 -2.33 -22.30 8.91
CA GLN A 123 -3.75 -22.01 8.69
C GLN A 123 -3.90 -20.56 8.28
N TRP A 124 -4.31 -20.34 7.02
CA TRP A 124 -4.64 -19.01 6.56
C TRP A 124 -6.02 -18.59 7.03
N ILE A 125 -6.13 -17.28 7.31
CA ILE A 125 -7.29 -16.64 7.90
C ILE A 125 -7.64 -15.43 7.03
N LYS A 126 -8.92 -15.26 6.70
CA LYS A 126 -9.44 -14.10 5.99
C LYS A 126 -10.50 -13.41 6.84
N ASN A 127 -10.32 -12.11 7.09
CA ASN A 127 -11.23 -11.29 7.89
C ASN A 127 -11.57 -11.92 9.25
N GLY A 128 -10.61 -12.62 9.86
CA GLY A 128 -10.77 -13.29 11.16
C GLY A 128 -11.38 -14.69 11.11
N ALA A 129 -11.74 -15.22 9.94
CA ALA A 129 -12.25 -16.59 9.77
C ALA A 129 -11.23 -17.47 9.05
N ASP A 130 -11.11 -18.71 9.49
CA ASP A 130 -10.24 -19.70 8.86
C ASP A 130 -10.69 -19.98 7.43
N ILE A 131 -9.71 -20.07 6.51
CA ILE A 131 -9.94 -20.47 5.12
C ILE A 131 -9.82 -22.00 5.05
N GLU A 132 -10.88 -22.66 4.62
CA GLU A 132 -10.90 -24.13 4.52
C GLU A 132 -9.76 -24.65 3.62
N ALA A 133 -9.07 -25.68 4.07
CA ALA A 133 -7.95 -26.35 3.40
C ALA A 133 -6.73 -25.45 3.08
N ALA A 134 -6.65 -24.22 3.60
CA ALA A 134 -5.52 -23.32 3.41
C ALA A 134 -4.43 -23.58 4.46
N ASN A 135 -3.71 -24.71 4.31
CA ASN A 135 -2.77 -25.26 5.29
C ASN A 135 -1.31 -25.33 4.79
N SER A 136 -0.96 -24.51 3.80
CA SER A 136 0.39 -24.40 3.23
C SER A 136 1.05 -23.08 3.61
N SER A 137 2.38 -22.97 3.45
CA SER A 137 3.11 -21.70 3.56
C SER A 137 2.74 -20.67 2.48
N VAL A 138 2.01 -21.12 1.44
CA VAL A 138 1.51 -20.28 0.36
C VAL A 138 0.00 -20.43 0.26
N TYR A 139 -0.71 -19.31 0.11
CA TYR A 139 -2.13 -19.27 -0.20
C TYR A 139 -2.35 -18.49 -1.49
N SER A 140 -3.04 -19.10 -2.45
CA SER A 140 -3.27 -18.52 -3.78
C SER A 140 -4.75 -18.35 -4.07
N VAL A 141 -5.10 -17.20 -4.65
CA VAL A 141 -6.41 -16.87 -5.20
C VAL A 141 -6.25 -16.81 -6.72
N ALA A 142 -6.79 -17.78 -7.45
CA ALA A 142 -6.56 -17.90 -8.89
C ALA A 142 -7.21 -16.77 -9.72
N ASN A 143 -8.40 -16.31 -9.30
CA ASN A 143 -9.19 -15.29 -9.99
C ASN A 143 -9.77 -14.32 -8.95
N ALA A 144 -8.99 -13.33 -8.54
CA ALA A 144 -9.37 -12.40 -7.50
C ALA A 144 -10.56 -11.51 -7.91
N GLY A 145 -11.61 -11.54 -7.11
CA GLY A 145 -12.81 -10.73 -7.29
C GLY A 145 -13.12 -9.88 -6.04
N THR A 146 -14.23 -9.15 -6.08
CA THR A 146 -14.66 -8.32 -4.94
C THR A 146 -14.94 -9.13 -3.68
N GLY A 147 -15.34 -10.41 -3.83
CA GLY A 147 -15.52 -11.33 -2.71
C GLY A 147 -14.22 -11.73 -2.01
N ASP A 148 -13.08 -11.59 -2.67
CA ASP A 148 -11.76 -11.96 -2.14
C ASP A 148 -11.06 -10.80 -1.43
N LEU A 149 -11.57 -9.59 -1.55
CA LEU A 149 -11.02 -8.42 -0.87
C LEU A 149 -11.09 -8.59 0.65
N GLY A 150 -10.07 -8.07 1.33
CA GLY A 150 -10.04 -8.10 2.78
C GLY A 150 -8.64 -8.27 3.36
N SER A 151 -8.62 -8.57 4.64
CA SER A 151 -7.42 -8.76 5.43
C SER A 151 -7.11 -10.25 5.58
N TYR A 152 -5.86 -10.60 5.33
CA TYR A 152 -5.34 -11.97 5.41
C TYR A 152 -4.24 -12.06 6.47
N SER A 153 -4.17 -13.20 7.13
CA SER A 153 -3.07 -13.56 8.03
C SER A 153 -2.90 -15.08 8.04
N VAL A 154 -1.78 -15.56 8.55
CA VAL A 154 -1.54 -16.99 8.72
C VAL A 154 -1.13 -17.29 10.15
N LYS A 155 -1.73 -18.30 10.74
CA LYS A 155 -1.32 -18.89 12.00
C LYS A 155 -0.44 -20.11 11.73
N ILE A 156 0.72 -20.15 12.37
CA ILE A 156 1.69 -21.22 12.24
C ILE A 156 1.85 -21.87 13.61
N SER A 157 1.82 -23.18 13.68
CA SER A 157 1.91 -23.91 14.93
C SER A 157 2.74 -25.19 14.82
N ASN A 158 3.34 -25.55 15.93
CA ASN A 158 3.95 -26.87 16.15
C ASN A 158 3.60 -27.35 17.56
N PRO A 159 4.06 -28.51 18.02
CA PRO A 159 3.78 -29.00 19.39
C PRO A 159 4.28 -28.07 20.51
N VAL A 160 5.22 -27.16 20.23
CA VAL A 160 5.81 -26.24 21.22
C VAL A 160 4.96 -24.97 21.39
N GLY A 161 4.35 -24.50 20.31
CA GLY A 161 3.58 -23.26 20.38
C GLY A 161 3.02 -22.81 19.03
N SER A 162 2.60 -21.57 18.97
CA SER A 162 2.09 -20.97 17.75
C SER A 162 2.48 -19.47 17.63
N VAL A 163 2.54 -19.00 16.38
CA VAL A 163 2.75 -17.60 16.03
C VAL A 163 1.75 -17.22 14.92
N ALA A 164 1.30 -15.97 14.91
CA ALA A 164 0.51 -15.42 13.81
C ALA A 164 1.32 -14.37 13.06
N SER A 165 1.11 -14.29 11.75
CA SER A 165 1.67 -13.22 10.93
C SER A 165 1.01 -11.88 11.24
N SER A 166 1.65 -10.79 10.79
CA SER A 166 0.96 -9.52 10.59
C SER A 166 -0.16 -9.70 9.57
N TYR A 167 -1.12 -8.77 9.62
CA TYR A 167 -2.17 -8.69 8.61
C TYR A 167 -1.60 -8.13 7.31
N THR A 168 -2.09 -8.67 6.21
CA THR A 168 -1.83 -8.20 4.84
C THR A 168 -3.17 -8.10 4.10
N SER A 169 -3.24 -7.32 3.04
CA SER A 169 -4.48 -7.04 2.33
C SER A 169 -4.47 -7.53 0.88
N LEU A 170 -5.65 -7.91 0.38
CA LEU A 170 -5.92 -8.06 -1.05
C LEU A 170 -6.81 -6.91 -1.51
N SER A 171 -6.36 -6.21 -2.53
CA SER A 171 -7.10 -5.13 -3.18
C SER A 171 -7.07 -5.28 -4.71
N LEU A 172 -8.05 -4.66 -5.39
CA LEU A 172 -8.08 -4.63 -6.86
C LEU A 172 -7.63 -3.27 -7.38
N PHE A 173 -6.98 -3.28 -8.54
CA PHE A 173 -6.74 -2.07 -9.28
C PHE A 173 -8.06 -1.40 -9.68
N GLN A 174 -8.16 -0.10 -9.47
CA GLN A 174 -9.32 0.71 -9.83
C GLN A 174 -9.12 1.33 -11.20
N ALA A 175 -10.09 1.12 -12.10
CA ALA A 175 -10.14 1.78 -13.39
C ALA A 175 -10.24 3.32 -13.23
N PRO A 176 -9.80 4.10 -14.23
CA PRO A 176 -9.93 5.55 -14.18
C PRO A 176 -11.39 5.99 -14.21
N VAL A 177 -11.69 7.04 -13.46
CA VAL A 177 -13.00 7.69 -13.40
C VAL A 177 -12.80 9.19 -13.61
N ILE A 178 -13.65 9.81 -14.44
CA ILE A 178 -13.64 11.25 -14.63
C ILE A 178 -14.43 11.90 -13.50
N THR A 179 -13.78 12.78 -12.74
CA THR A 179 -14.37 13.50 -11.61
C THR A 179 -14.89 14.89 -12.01
N SER A 180 -14.31 15.49 -13.07
CA SER A 180 -14.84 16.68 -13.70
C SER A 180 -14.62 16.64 -15.20
N GLN A 181 -15.69 16.90 -15.97
CA GLN A 181 -15.68 16.90 -17.42
C GLN A 181 -15.00 18.18 -17.98
N PRO A 182 -14.28 18.07 -19.11
CA PRO A 182 -13.75 19.24 -19.78
C PRO A 182 -14.87 20.14 -20.30
N GLN A 183 -14.73 21.45 -20.10
CA GLN A 183 -15.70 22.45 -20.54
C GLN A 183 -15.31 23.03 -21.88
N GLY A 184 -16.30 23.29 -22.73
CA GLY A 184 -16.09 23.95 -24.02
C GLY A 184 -15.52 25.37 -23.87
N LEU A 185 -14.88 25.88 -24.92
CA LEU A 185 -14.24 27.19 -24.96
C LEU A 185 -14.76 28.02 -26.14
N ASN A 186 -14.98 29.32 -25.89
CA ASN A 186 -15.16 30.32 -26.93
C ASN A 186 -13.95 31.25 -26.95
N LEU A 187 -13.19 31.22 -28.01
CA LEU A 187 -11.92 31.97 -28.16
C LEU A 187 -12.04 32.90 -29.37
N ASN A 188 -11.32 34.02 -29.31
CA ASN A 188 -11.02 34.81 -30.50
C ASN A 188 -9.73 34.28 -31.15
N ILE A 189 -9.50 34.57 -32.44
CA ILE A 189 -8.22 34.33 -33.11
C ILE A 189 -7.10 34.92 -32.25
N SER A 190 -5.96 34.21 -32.17
CA SER A 190 -4.80 34.52 -31.32
C SER A 190 -5.09 34.48 -29.82
N GLY A 191 -6.29 34.07 -29.38
CA GLY A 191 -6.62 33.83 -27.99
C GLY A 191 -5.96 32.56 -27.43
N PHE A 192 -6.17 32.35 -26.15
CA PHE A 192 -5.70 31.12 -25.49
C PHE A 192 -6.79 30.54 -24.57
N GLY A 193 -6.71 29.26 -24.34
CA GLY A 193 -7.63 28.55 -23.42
C GLY A 193 -7.08 27.23 -22.96
N TYR A 194 -7.75 26.65 -21.96
CA TYR A 194 -7.36 25.39 -21.34
C TYR A 194 -8.58 24.46 -21.23
N LEU A 195 -8.42 23.24 -21.72
CA LEU A 195 -9.37 22.16 -21.45
C LEU A 195 -8.85 21.36 -20.28
N ASN A 196 -9.57 21.42 -19.17
CA ASN A 196 -9.22 20.71 -17.94
C ASN A 196 -10.09 19.48 -17.79
N VAL A 197 -9.53 18.38 -17.27
CA VAL A 197 -10.24 17.19 -16.86
C VAL A 197 -9.80 16.81 -15.45
N GLY A 198 -10.75 16.51 -14.58
CA GLY A 198 -10.47 15.92 -13.28
C GLY A 198 -10.56 14.40 -13.38
N VAL A 199 -9.59 13.68 -12.82
CA VAL A 199 -9.51 12.23 -12.90
C VAL A 199 -9.16 11.60 -11.56
N ALA A 200 -9.72 10.41 -11.28
CA ALA A 200 -9.37 9.54 -10.18
C ALA A 200 -9.14 8.12 -10.72
N GLY A 201 -8.43 7.30 -9.97
CA GLY A 201 -8.08 5.94 -10.34
C GLY A 201 -6.66 5.60 -9.94
N ASP A 202 -6.29 4.34 -10.08
CA ASP A 202 -4.94 3.89 -9.73
C ASP A 202 -3.91 4.34 -10.77
N GLN A 203 -2.77 4.74 -10.26
CA GLN A 203 -1.63 5.17 -11.08
C GLN A 203 -0.88 3.94 -11.67
N PRO A 204 -0.18 4.11 -12.80
CA PRO A 204 -0.10 5.32 -13.62
C PRO A 204 -1.37 5.54 -14.45
N LEU A 205 -1.82 6.81 -14.57
CA LEU A 205 -2.89 7.21 -15.48
C LEU A 205 -2.27 7.79 -16.75
N ALA A 206 -2.64 7.24 -17.91
CA ALA A 206 -2.28 7.75 -19.22
C ALA A 206 -3.46 8.55 -19.78
N LEU A 207 -3.20 9.78 -20.21
CA LEU A 207 -4.17 10.67 -20.84
C LEU A 207 -3.82 10.83 -22.32
N GLN A 208 -4.83 10.85 -23.20
CA GLN A 208 -4.67 11.17 -24.61
C GLN A 208 -5.85 12.00 -25.10
N TRP A 209 -5.57 13.24 -25.51
CA TRP A 209 -6.57 14.12 -26.10
C TRP A 209 -6.74 13.81 -27.58
N SER A 210 -7.99 13.98 -28.02
CA SER A 210 -8.40 13.86 -29.43
C SER A 210 -9.27 15.05 -29.83
N LYS A 211 -9.22 15.43 -31.10
CA LYS A 211 -10.05 16.45 -31.73
C LYS A 211 -10.73 15.85 -32.94
N ASP A 212 -12.05 15.99 -33.04
CA ASP A 212 -12.85 15.50 -34.17
C ASP A 212 -12.59 14.02 -34.48
N ASN A 213 -12.40 13.21 -33.43
CA ASN A 213 -12.02 11.78 -33.43
C ASN A 213 -10.57 11.47 -33.88
N GLU A 214 -9.73 12.46 -34.11
CA GLU A 214 -8.30 12.27 -34.41
C GLU A 214 -7.44 12.54 -33.18
N ILE A 215 -6.42 11.72 -32.98
CA ILE A 215 -5.49 11.85 -31.85
C ILE A 215 -4.64 13.12 -32.03
N ILE A 216 -4.57 13.93 -31.00
CA ILE A 216 -3.64 15.06 -30.94
C ILE A 216 -2.29 14.54 -30.45
N ILE A 217 -1.31 14.44 -31.36
CA ILE A 217 0.00 13.87 -31.04
C ILE A 217 0.68 14.67 -29.94
N GLY A 218 1.12 13.96 -28.88
CA GLY A 218 1.81 14.58 -27.73
C GLY A 218 0.91 15.24 -26.69
N ALA A 219 -0.42 15.25 -26.90
CA ALA A 219 -1.37 15.81 -25.94
C ALA A 219 -1.73 14.77 -24.85
N SER A 220 -0.82 14.59 -23.89
CA SER A 220 -0.93 13.62 -22.79
C SER A 220 -1.09 14.25 -21.40
N GLY A 221 -1.25 15.57 -21.34
CA GLY A 221 -1.39 16.31 -20.07
C GLY A 221 -2.81 16.80 -19.79
N SER A 222 -3.03 17.24 -18.55
CA SER A 222 -4.17 18.06 -18.17
C SER A 222 -3.63 19.28 -17.42
N PRO A 223 -3.95 20.50 -17.89
CA PRO A 223 -4.83 20.83 -19.01
C PRO A 223 -4.23 20.60 -20.40
N LEU A 224 -5.11 20.39 -21.41
CA LEU A 224 -4.75 20.62 -22.81
C LEU A 224 -4.75 22.12 -23.06
N GLN A 225 -3.66 22.64 -23.60
CA GLN A 225 -3.49 24.06 -23.88
C GLN A 225 -3.78 24.36 -25.34
N ILE A 226 -4.62 25.34 -25.60
CA ILE A 226 -4.85 25.93 -26.94
C ILE A 226 -4.24 27.33 -26.88
N MET A 227 -3.13 27.54 -27.62
CA MET A 227 -2.39 28.78 -27.63
C MET A 227 -2.38 29.35 -29.04
N ASP A 228 -2.47 30.71 -29.17
CA ASP A 228 -2.54 31.38 -30.48
C ASP A 228 -3.65 30.76 -31.36
N ALA A 229 -4.87 30.72 -30.80
CA ALA A 229 -6.02 30.03 -31.37
C ALA A 229 -6.30 30.44 -32.82
N LYS A 230 -6.52 29.46 -33.70
CA LYS A 230 -6.88 29.59 -35.10
C LYS A 230 -8.27 29.05 -35.36
N ILE A 231 -8.92 29.49 -36.44
CA ILE A 231 -10.24 28.95 -36.85
C ILE A 231 -10.16 27.42 -36.98
N SER A 232 -9.02 26.89 -37.40
CA SER A 232 -8.78 25.44 -37.50
C SER A 232 -8.78 24.71 -36.16
N ASP A 233 -8.67 25.39 -35.02
CA ASP A 233 -8.75 24.80 -33.69
C ASP A 233 -10.18 24.63 -33.19
N SER A 234 -11.16 25.19 -33.91
CA SER A 234 -12.56 24.88 -33.66
C SER A 234 -12.83 23.40 -33.92
N GLY A 235 -13.59 22.76 -33.01
CA GLY A 235 -13.91 21.34 -33.12
C GLY A 235 -14.40 20.73 -31.82
N SER A 236 -14.59 19.43 -31.84
CA SER A 236 -15.04 18.63 -30.70
C SER A 236 -13.84 17.92 -30.07
N TYR A 237 -13.53 18.27 -28.83
CA TYR A 237 -12.41 17.69 -28.08
C TYR A 237 -12.90 16.72 -27.04
N PHE A 238 -12.16 15.65 -26.83
CA PHE A 238 -12.34 14.74 -25.72
C PHE A 238 -10.99 14.16 -25.29
N VAL A 239 -10.95 13.58 -24.09
CA VAL A 239 -9.76 12.90 -23.57
C VAL A 239 -10.10 11.47 -23.19
N THR A 240 -9.24 10.54 -23.58
CA THR A 240 -9.28 9.15 -23.14
C THR A 240 -8.24 8.99 -22.02
N ILE A 241 -8.68 8.48 -20.88
CA ILE A 241 -7.84 8.18 -19.72
C ILE A 241 -7.79 6.66 -19.55
N SER A 242 -6.60 6.10 -19.36
CA SER A 242 -6.41 4.66 -19.19
C SER A 242 -5.41 4.33 -18.11
N ASN A 243 -5.58 3.15 -17.51
CA ASN A 243 -4.61 2.48 -16.66
C ASN A 243 -4.67 0.96 -16.88
N ALA A 244 -3.96 0.17 -16.06
CA ALA A 244 -3.98 -1.29 -16.15
C ALA A 244 -5.38 -1.91 -15.97
N ALA A 245 -6.28 -1.24 -15.22
CA ALA A 245 -7.62 -1.76 -14.93
C ALA A 245 -8.69 -1.37 -15.97
N GLY A 246 -8.38 -0.49 -16.94
CA GLY A 246 -9.30 -0.10 -18.00
C GLY A 246 -9.11 1.32 -18.50
N SER A 247 -10.12 1.82 -19.23
CA SER A 247 -10.14 3.17 -19.77
C SER A 247 -11.52 3.81 -19.68
N VAL A 248 -11.53 5.14 -19.67
CA VAL A 248 -12.74 5.97 -19.72
C VAL A 248 -12.52 7.14 -20.67
N GLN A 249 -13.56 7.58 -21.35
CA GLN A 249 -13.56 8.72 -22.26
C GLN A 249 -14.41 9.84 -21.65
N SER A 250 -13.98 11.10 -21.82
CA SER A 250 -14.74 12.26 -21.41
C SER A 250 -15.92 12.55 -22.34
N ASP A 251 -16.82 13.39 -21.87
CA ASP A 251 -17.77 14.08 -22.75
C ASP A 251 -17.03 14.99 -23.74
N LEU A 252 -17.74 15.39 -24.80
CA LEU A 252 -17.20 16.32 -25.78
C LEU A 252 -17.14 17.75 -25.22
N ALA A 253 -15.99 18.39 -25.35
CA ALA A 253 -15.80 19.81 -25.10
C ALA A 253 -15.73 20.52 -26.45
N ILE A 254 -16.71 21.38 -26.72
CA ILE A 254 -16.76 22.11 -27.99
C ILE A 254 -15.89 23.36 -27.86
N VAL A 255 -14.91 23.48 -28.74
CA VAL A 255 -14.12 24.70 -28.90
C VAL A 255 -14.57 25.46 -30.13
N THR A 256 -14.88 26.73 -29.95
CA THR A 256 -15.26 27.64 -31.05
C THR A 256 -14.27 28.80 -31.08
N VAL A 257 -13.62 29.01 -32.23
CA VAL A 257 -12.73 30.15 -32.47
C VAL A 257 -13.36 31.07 -33.51
N THR A 258 -13.51 32.33 -33.17
CA THR A 258 -14.16 33.33 -34.03
C THR A 258 -13.23 34.50 -34.28
N GLU A 259 -13.46 35.17 -35.39
CA GLU A 259 -12.81 36.48 -35.63
C GLU A 259 -13.34 37.51 -34.62
N PRO A 260 -12.53 38.44 -34.17
CA PRO A 260 -13.03 39.55 -33.36
C PRO A 260 -14.07 40.33 -34.15
N THR A 261 -15.23 40.57 -33.54
CA THR A 261 -16.24 41.46 -34.14
C THR A 261 -15.63 42.82 -34.40
N PRO A 262 -15.66 43.30 -35.66
CA PRO A 262 -15.20 44.66 -35.93
C PRO A 262 -15.91 45.65 -35.01
N PRO A 263 -15.26 46.71 -34.55
CA PRO A 263 -15.95 47.74 -33.79
C PRO A 263 -17.11 48.27 -34.64
N PRO A 264 -18.26 48.61 -34.01
CA PRO A 264 -19.39 49.18 -34.73
C PRO A 264 -18.88 50.39 -35.53
N ASP A 265 -19.31 50.50 -36.81
CA ASP A 265 -18.98 51.63 -37.62
C ASP A 265 -19.25 52.93 -36.83
N PRO A 266 -18.29 53.84 -36.84
CA PRO A 266 -18.50 55.12 -36.19
C PRO A 266 -19.80 55.74 -36.74
N LEU A 267 -20.68 56.16 -35.84
CA LEU A 267 -21.93 56.85 -36.25
C LEU A 267 -21.56 57.87 -37.34
N PRO A 268 -22.34 57.89 -38.46
CA PRO A 268 -22.06 58.91 -39.51
C PRO A 268 -22.04 60.28 -38.83
N THR A 269 -20.93 60.92 -39.00
CA THR A 269 -20.77 62.34 -38.54
C THR A 269 -21.97 63.11 -39.10
N PRO A 270 -22.73 63.83 -38.26
CA PRO A 270 -23.79 64.64 -38.76
C PRO A 270 -23.22 65.57 -39.82
N THR A 271 -23.76 65.51 -41.06
CA THR A 271 -23.43 66.48 -42.10
C THR A 271 -23.71 67.84 -41.53
N PRO A 272 -22.75 68.80 -41.64
CA PRO A 272 -23.03 70.17 -41.22
C PRO A 272 -24.26 70.66 -41.96
N ASP A 273 -25.32 71.12 -41.24
CA ASP A 273 -26.42 71.81 -41.85
C ASP A 273 -25.89 72.96 -42.70
N VAL A 274 -26.07 72.85 -44.00
CA VAL A 274 -25.79 73.98 -44.91
C VAL A 274 -26.84 75.04 -44.47
N ILE A 275 -26.42 76.00 -43.66
CA ILE A 275 -27.17 77.24 -43.41
C ILE A 275 -27.20 77.94 -44.70
N THR A 276 -28.28 77.86 -45.49
CA THR A 276 -28.57 78.70 -46.60
C THR A 276 -28.88 80.06 -45.96
N ASP A 277 -27.92 80.98 -46.05
CA ASP A 277 -28.15 82.36 -45.72
C ASP A 277 -29.40 82.89 -46.51
N VAL A 278 -30.48 83.07 -45.79
CA VAL A 278 -31.64 83.77 -46.29
C VAL A 278 -31.30 85.20 -46.30
N ILE A 279 -30.83 85.71 -47.49
CA ILE A 279 -30.67 87.14 -47.69
C ILE A 279 -31.95 87.83 -47.43
N PRO A 280 -32.07 88.76 -46.45
CA PRO A 280 -33.32 89.49 -46.22
C PRO A 280 -33.60 90.36 -47.41
N ASN A 281 -34.76 90.26 -47.97
CA ASN A 281 -35.33 91.07 -49.03
C ASN A 281 -35.32 92.55 -48.62
N PRO A 282 -34.85 93.51 -49.41
CA PRO A 282 -34.82 94.92 -49.06
C PRO A 282 -36.23 95.45 -48.88
N ILE A 283 -36.42 96.21 -47.84
CA ILE A 283 -37.66 96.93 -47.51
C ILE A 283 -37.93 98.00 -48.58
N PRO A 284 -39.07 98.04 -49.16
CA PRO A 284 -39.42 99.09 -50.08
C PRO A 284 -39.58 100.42 -49.33
N THR A 285 -38.83 101.41 -49.76
CA THR A 285 -38.96 102.82 -49.32
C THR A 285 -40.25 103.37 -49.88
N SER A 286 -41.14 103.78 -49.07
CA SER A 286 -42.29 104.57 -49.44
C SER A 286 -41.85 106.05 -49.56
N ASP A 287 -41.80 106.52 -50.72
CA ASP A 287 -41.78 107.99 -50.96
C ASP A 287 -43.20 108.49 -50.80
N ASN A 288 -43.30 109.49 -49.98
CA ASN A 288 -44.44 110.37 -49.92
C ASN A 288 -44.10 111.75 -50.43
N ALA A 289 -44.89 112.15 -51.28
CA ALA A 289 -45.12 113.60 -51.56
C ALA A 289 -46.08 114.20 -50.57
#